data_6a2b98bbc22d824e465ff1b2a66bd558
#
_entry.id   6a2b98bbc22d824e465ff1b2a66bd558
#
_cell.length_a   1.000
_cell.length_b   1.000
_cell.length_c   1.000
_cell.angle_alpha   90.00
_cell.angle_beta   90.00
_cell.angle_gamma   90.00
#
_symmetry.space_group_name_H-M   'P 1'
#
loop_
_entity.id
_entity.type
_entity.pdbx_description
1 polymer ?
#
loop_
_entity_poly.entity_id
_entity_poly.type
_entity_poly.pdbx_seq_one_letter_code
_entity_poly.pdbx_strand_id
1 'polypeptide(L)'
;MTDAELACDFAAFAKVVRTRRSVRAYLPEQIPDAVLNACFELALLAPTSHNLECWQFVDVRHPEKLALLRHYCLDQPPAMQAPTLIVAVARPDFWRMGRQLMLDALAQTPAVPPELVQKYRIFIPLIFADGPFHLLAPLKRLAFWKIGRAHV
;
A
#
# COMPACT_ATOMS: atom_id res chain seq x y z
N MET A 1 -1.92 -26.32 9.64
CA MET A 1 -3.26 -25.75 9.84
C MET A 1 -4.26 -26.87 9.68
N THR A 2 -5.02 -27.17 10.70
CA THR A 2 -6.06 -28.22 10.69
C THR A 2 -7.37 -27.65 10.11
N ASP A 3 -8.28 -28.54 9.68
CA ASP A 3 -9.61 -28.12 9.18
C ASP A 3 -10.41 -27.35 10.23
N ALA A 4 -10.22 -27.67 11.51
CA ALA A 4 -10.86 -26.95 12.62
C ALA A 4 -10.33 -25.53 12.82
N GLU A 5 -9.01 -25.33 12.72
CA GLU A 5 -8.38 -24.00 12.75
C GLU A 5 -8.86 -23.17 11.57
N LEU A 6 -8.88 -23.71 10.37
CA LEU A 6 -9.35 -23.03 9.17
C LEU A 6 -10.83 -22.61 9.29
N ALA A 7 -11.67 -23.46 9.84
CA ALA A 7 -13.08 -23.14 10.06
C ALA A 7 -13.27 -22.00 11.10
N CYS A 8 -12.46 -21.99 12.16
CA CYS A 8 -12.45 -20.95 13.16
C CYS A 8 -12.03 -19.59 12.58
N ASP A 9 -10.94 -19.58 11.80
CA ASP A 9 -10.41 -18.37 11.16
C ASP A 9 -11.40 -17.81 10.13
N PHE A 10 -12.03 -18.68 9.33
CA PHE A 10 -13.09 -18.27 8.43
C PHE A 10 -14.28 -17.65 9.14
N ALA A 11 -14.72 -18.21 10.25
CA ALA A 11 -15.83 -17.68 11.04
C ALA A 11 -15.52 -16.29 11.61
N ALA A 12 -14.31 -16.09 12.14
CA ALA A 12 -13.82 -14.81 12.63
C ALA A 12 -13.78 -13.75 11.52
N PHE A 13 -13.21 -14.08 10.38
CA PHE A 13 -13.16 -13.22 9.21
C PHE A 13 -14.56 -12.86 8.69
N ALA A 14 -15.44 -13.86 8.55
CA ALA A 14 -16.82 -13.67 8.11
C ALA A 14 -17.61 -12.76 9.07
N LYS A 15 -17.37 -12.88 10.38
CA LYS A 15 -17.96 -11.99 11.40
C LYS A 15 -17.55 -10.54 11.14
N VAL A 16 -16.25 -10.26 10.96
CA VAL A 16 -15.75 -8.90 10.69
C VAL A 16 -16.38 -8.33 9.42
N VAL A 17 -16.39 -9.08 8.32
CA VAL A 17 -16.97 -8.64 7.05
C VAL A 17 -18.46 -8.33 7.16
N ARG A 18 -19.23 -9.18 7.85
CA ARG A 18 -20.68 -9.01 8.00
C ARG A 18 -21.08 -7.91 8.97
N THR A 19 -20.26 -7.65 9.99
CA THR A 19 -20.58 -6.67 11.03
C THR A 19 -20.01 -5.28 10.77
N ARG A 20 -18.99 -5.14 9.92
CA ARG A 20 -18.44 -3.82 9.58
C ARG A 20 -19.53 -2.90 9.04
N ARG A 21 -19.44 -1.63 9.34
CA ARG A 21 -20.30 -0.57 8.77
C ARG A 21 -19.42 0.58 8.27
N SER A 22 -19.98 1.39 7.38
CA SER A 22 -19.38 2.66 6.98
C SER A 22 -19.70 3.71 8.05
N VAL A 23 -18.90 3.72 9.11
CA VAL A 23 -19.03 4.70 10.18
C VAL A 23 -18.63 6.08 9.64
N ARG A 24 -19.46 7.10 9.92
CA ARG A 24 -19.22 8.49 9.47
C ARG A 24 -19.37 9.51 10.61
N ALA A 25 -19.59 9.03 11.83
CA ALA A 25 -19.56 9.83 13.04
C ALA A 25 -18.48 9.24 13.95
N TYR A 26 -17.59 10.07 14.42
CA TYR A 26 -16.43 9.66 15.21
C TYR A 26 -16.47 10.33 16.57
N LEU A 27 -15.92 9.63 17.55
CA LEU A 27 -15.63 10.18 18.86
C LEU A 27 -14.38 11.09 18.78
N PRO A 28 -14.25 12.09 19.65
CA PRO A 28 -13.11 13.01 19.63
C PRO A 28 -11.81 12.39 20.15
N GLU A 29 -11.89 11.21 20.77
CA GLU A 29 -10.76 10.51 21.37
C GLU A 29 -9.78 10.02 20.31
N GLN A 30 -8.50 10.20 20.57
CA GLN A 30 -7.43 9.67 19.71
C GLN A 30 -7.37 8.15 19.78
N ILE A 31 -7.13 7.53 18.64
CA ILE A 31 -6.86 6.08 18.58
C ILE A 31 -5.51 5.83 19.28
N PRO A 32 -5.45 4.87 20.23
CA PRO A 32 -4.18 4.50 20.85
C PRO A 32 -3.13 4.06 19.83
N ASP A 33 -1.89 4.50 20.00
CA ASP A 33 -0.81 4.21 19.04
C ASP A 33 -0.60 2.71 18.83
N ALA A 34 -0.72 1.90 19.87
CA ALA A 34 -0.60 0.45 19.76
C ALA A 34 -1.65 -0.15 18.81
N VAL A 35 -2.89 0.35 18.85
CA VAL A 35 -3.98 -0.12 17.97
C VAL A 35 -3.72 0.33 16.54
N LEU A 36 -3.33 1.59 16.35
CA LEU A 36 -3.07 2.13 15.03
C LEU A 36 -1.86 1.45 14.36
N ASN A 37 -0.79 1.23 15.12
CA ASN A 37 0.39 0.51 14.64
C ASN A 37 0.05 -0.93 14.23
N ALA A 38 -0.72 -1.66 15.02
CA ALA A 38 -1.19 -2.99 14.66
C ALA A 38 -2.03 -2.98 13.36
N CYS A 39 -2.86 -1.96 13.15
CA CYS A 39 -3.59 -1.80 11.89
C CYS A 39 -2.64 -1.54 10.71
N PHE A 40 -1.60 -0.74 10.89
CA PHE A 40 -0.61 -0.49 9.84
C PHE A 40 0.21 -1.75 9.52
N GLU A 41 0.65 -2.49 10.53
CA GLU A 41 1.36 -3.76 10.35
C GLU A 41 0.53 -4.73 9.49
N LEU A 42 -0.75 -4.89 9.81
CA LEU A 42 -1.65 -5.73 9.02
C LEU A 42 -1.88 -5.19 7.60
N ALA A 43 -2.00 -3.88 7.44
CA ALA A 43 -2.16 -3.26 6.12
C ALA A 43 -0.91 -3.42 5.26
N LEU A 44 0.29 -3.42 5.86
CA LEU A 44 1.55 -3.64 5.15
C LEU A 44 1.71 -5.07 4.61
N LEU A 45 0.94 -6.04 5.14
CA LEU A 45 0.91 -7.41 4.60
C LEU A 45 0.13 -7.53 3.28
N ALA A 46 -0.56 -6.48 2.84
CA ALA A 46 -1.28 -6.51 1.57
C ALA A 46 -0.31 -6.73 0.39
N PRO A 47 -0.64 -7.63 -0.55
CA PRO A 47 0.23 -7.90 -1.68
C PRO A 47 0.39 -6.67 -2.58
N THR A 48 1.61 -6.42 -3.03
CA THR A 48 1.91 -5.34 -3.97
C THR A 48 2.55 -5.89 -5.24
N SER A 49 2.49 -5.13 -6.34
CA SER A 49 3.12 -5.54 -7.60
C SER A 49 4.61 -5.74 -7.39
N HIS A 50 5.08 -6.96 -7.69
CA HIS A 50 6.48 -7.38 -7.51
C HIS A 50 6.99 -7.25 -6.06
N ASN A 51 6.09 -7.13 -5.09
CA ASN A 51 6.42 -6.91 -3.68
C ASN A 51 7.40 -5.73 -3.45
N LEU A 52 7.23 -4.65 -4.21
CA LEU A 52 8.09 -3.47 -4.14
C LEU A 52 7.65 -2.45 -3.08
N GLU A 53 6.44 -2.62 -2.53
CA GLU A 53 5.90 -1.81 -1.43
C GLU A 53 6.05 -0.30 -1.66
N CYS A 54 5.73 0.16 -2.87
CA CYS A 54 5.84 1.55 -3.31
C CYS A 54 4.72 2.42 -2.72
N TRP A 55 4.54 2.41 -1.42
CA TRP A 55 3.50 3.12 -0.69
C TRP A 55 3.93 3.44 0.74
N GLN A 56 3.25 4.38 1.35
CA GLN A 56 3.48 4.82 2.72
C GLN A 56 2.17 5.28 3.34
N PHE A 57 1.95 4.98 4.60
CA PHE A 57 0.90 5.61 5.39
C PHE A 57 1.47 6.76 6.21
N VAL A 58 0.72 7.85 6.27
CA VAL A 58 1.02 9.01 7.11
C VAL A 58 -0.15 9.24 8.03
N ASP A 59 0.08 9.10 9.33
CA ASP A 59 -0.88 9.44 10.38
C ASP A 59 -0.77 10.93 10.69
N VAL A 60 -1.84 11.67 10.44
CA VAL A 60 -1.88 13.13 10.60
C VAL A 60 -2.77 13.49 11.76
N ARG A 61 -2.16 14.00 12.84
CA ARG A 61 -2.83 14.42 14.08
C ARG A 61 -2.61 15.91 14.41
N HIS A 62 -1.61 16.54 13.79
CA HIS A 62 -1.31 17.95 14.04
C HIS A 62 -2.47 18.85 13.61
N PRO A 63 -3.00 19.74 14.48
CA PRO A 63 -4.23 20.49 14.22
C PRO A 63 -4.22 21.27 12.90
N GLU A 64 -3.13 21.99 12.59
CA GLU A 64 -3.03 22.77 11.35
C GLU A 64 -3.02 21.87 10.10
N LYS A 65 -2.34 20.72 10.16
CA LYS A 65 -2.30 19.75 9.06
C LYS A 65 -3.65 19.05 8.87
N LEU A 66 -4.32 18.74 9.98
CA LEU A 66 -5.70 18.21 9.94
C LEU A 66 -6.66 19.23 9.30
N ALA A 67 -6.59 20.50 9.69
CA ALA A 67 -7.44 21.54 9.11
C ALA A 67 -7.24 21.63 7.60
N LEU A 68 -5.97 21.61 7.13
CA LEU A 68 -5.65 21.63 5.71
C LEU A 68 -6.18 20.38 4.98
N LEU A 69 -5.98 19.19 5.53
CA LEU A 69 -6.48 17.96 4.93
C LEU A 69 -8.01 17.90 4.89
N ARG A 70 -8.68 18.36 5.93
CA ARG A 70 -10.15 18.46 5.99
C ARG A 70 -10.68 19.32 4.85
N HIS A 71 -10.04 20.46 4.61
CA HIS A 71 -10.39 21.31 3.48
C HIS A 71 -10.20 20.59 2.13
N TYR A 72 -9.10 19.87 1.93
CA TYR A 72 -8.89 19.07 0.71
C TYR A 72 -9.87 17.90 0.59
N CYS A 73 -10.45 17.44 1.69
CA CYS A 73 -11.56 16.48 1.69
C CYS A 73 -12.93 17.15 1.48
N LEU A 74 -12.97 18.40 0.98
CA LEU A 74 -14.17 19.17 0.71
C LEU A 74 -15.04 19.37 1.96
N ASP A 75 -14.42 19.49 3.11
CA ASP A 75 -15.04 19.67 4.42
C ASP A 75 -16.16 18.67 4.74
N GLN A 76 -16.04 17.45 4.19
CA GLN A 76 -17.04 16.41 4.43
C GLN A 76 -17.13 16.03 5.92
N PRO A 77 -18.35 15.80 6.44
CA PRO A 77 -18.56 15.56 7.86
C PRO A 77 -17.67 14.46 8.47
N PRO A 78 -17.41 13.31 7.82
CA PRO A 78 -16.51 12.32 8.36
C PRO A 78 -15.06 12.83 8.55
N ALA A 79 -14.55 13.60 7.59
CA ALA A 79 -13.20 14.16 7.69
C ALA A 79 -13.13 15.25 8.77
N MET A 80 -14.18 16.04 8.91
CA MET A 80 -14.24 17.10 9.93
C MET A 80 -14.29 16.57 11.35
N GLN A 81 -14.93 15.44 11.58
CA GLN A 81 -15.09 14.84 12.91
C GLN A 81 -13.94 13.90 13.30
N ALA A 82 -13.23 13.34 12.34
CA ALA A 82 -12.16 12.38 12.63
C ALA A 82 -11.03 13.03 13.46
N PRO A 83 -10.61 12.40 14.58
CA PRO A 83 -9.51 12.92 15.41
C PRO A 83 -8.14 12.76 14.75
N THR A 84 -8.02 11.89 13.77
CA THR A 84 -6.85 11.69 12.92
C THR A 84 -7.27 11.39 11.49
N LEU A 85 -6.43 11.72 10.52
CA LEU A 85 -6.58 11.33 9.12
C LEU A 85 -5.36 10.54 8.67
N ILE A 86 -5.62 9.39 8.06
CA ILE A 86 -4.57 8.53 7.51
C ILE A 86 -4.48 8.79 6.00
N VAL A 87 -3.31 9.22 5.55
CA VAL A 87 -3.04 9.47 4.13
C VAL A 87 -2.22 8.31 3.58
N ALA A 88 -2.78 7.59 2.61
CA ALA A 88 -2.03 6.62 1.82
C ALA A 88 -1.31 7.35 0.68
N VAL A 89 0.01 7.27 0.66
CA VAL A 89 0.86 7.97 -0.30
C VAL A 89 1.51 6.95 -1.23
N ALA A 90 1.34 7.10 -2.55
CA ALA A 90 2.12 6.35 -3.51
C ALA A 90 3.57 6.87 -3.51
N ARG A 91 4.53 5.96 -3.36
CA ARG A 91 5.97 6.23 -3.30
C ARG A 91 6.71 5.51 -4.43
N PRO A 92 6.50 5.94 -5.69
CA PRO A 92 7.17 5.30 -6.82
C PRO A 92 8.70 5.34 -6.71
N ASP A 93 9.26 6.29 -5.98
CA ASP A 93 10.69 6.40 -5.66
C ASP A 93 11.22 5.22 -4.81
N PHE A 94 10.36 4.52 -4.05
CA PHE A 94 10.75 3.39 -3.21
C PHE A 94 11.09 2.12 -3.99
N TRP A 95 10.84 2.05 -5.29
CA TRP A 95 11.09 0.84 -6.07
C TRP A 95 12.53 0.32 -5.97
N ARG A 96 13.51 1.24 -5.81
CA ARG A 96 14.93 0.84 -5.67
C ARG A 96 15.16 0.09 -4.36
N MET A 97 14.59 0.61 -3.28
CA MET A 97 14.67 -0.02 -1.95
C MET A 97 13.94 -1.36 -1.94
N GLY A 98 12.68 -1.39 -2.38
CA GLY A 98 11.90 -2.63 -2.45
C GLY A 98 12.57 -3.69 -3.32
N ARG A 99 13.15 -3.31 -4.47
CA ARG A 99 13.95 -4.22 -5.30
C ARG A 99 15.15 -4.79 -4.56
N GLN A 100 15.88 -3.96 -3.82
CA GLN A 100 17.05 -4.44 -3.06
C GLN A 100 16.64 -5.42 -1.97
N LEU A 101 15.61 -5.10 -1.19
CA LEU A 101 15.06 -6.01 -0.17
C LEU A 101 14.63 -7.35 -0.75
N MET A 102 13.99 -7.34 -1.94
CA MET A 102 13.62 -8.58 -2.62
C MET A 102 14.82 -9.37 -3.11
N LEU A 103 15.86 -8.73 -3.63
CA LEU A 103 17.09 -9.41 -4.05
C LEU A 103 17.81 -10.05 -2.84
N ASP A 104 17.84 -9.37 -1.70
CA ASP A 104 18.43 -9.87 -0.47
C ASP A 104 17.64 -11.08 0.08
N ALA A 105 16.31 -11.00 0.04
CA ALA A 105 15.44 -12.12 0.43
C ALA A 105 15.61 -13.34 -0.49
N LEU A 106 15.68 -13.11 -1.82
CA LEU A 106 15.91 -14.18 -2.81
C LEU A 106 17.27 -14.84 -2.64
N ALA A 107 18.30 -14.07 -2.26
CA ALA A 107 19.65 -14.60 -2.00
C ALA A 107 19.71 -15.53 -0.78
N GLN A 108 18.79 -15.34 0.18
CA GLN A 108 18.66 -16.16 1.38
C GLN A 108 17.71 -17.37 1.21
N THR A 109 16.99 -17.44 0.09
CA THR A 109 16.01 -18.50 -0.15
C THR A 109 16.63 -19.61 -1.01
N PRO A 110 16.66 -20.85 -0.52
CA PRO A 110 17.17 -21.99 -1.30
C PRO A 110 16.33 -22.21 -2.56
N ALA A 111 16.99 -22.65 -3.65
CA ALA A 111 16.36 -23.09 -4.89
C ALA A 111 15.51 -22.01 -5.61
N VAL A 112 15.90 -20.75 -5.53
CA VAL A 112 15.25 -19.67 -6.28
C VAL A 112 15.54 -19.81 -7.79
N PRO A 113 14.51 -19.78 -8.66
CA PRO A 113 14.72 -19.81 -10.10
C PRO A 113 15.53 -18.61 -10.59
N PRO A 114 16.58 -18.81 -11.43
CA PRO A 114 17.41 -17.73 -11.96
C PRO A 114 16.60 -16.62 -12.66
N GLU A 115 15.52 -17.00 -13.34
CA GLU A 115 14.62 -16.10 -14.04
C GLU A 115 13.98 -15.06 -13.09
N LEU A 116 13.67 -15.47 -11.88
CA LEU A 116 13.10 -14.58 -10.88
C LEU A 116 14.13 -13.53 -10.42
N VAL A 117 15.36 -13.96 -10.17
CA VAL A 117 16.47 -13.05 -9.82
C VAL A 117 16.72 -12.06 -10.96
N GLN A 118 16.75 -12.55 -12.20
CA GLN A 118 16.96 -11.71 -13.38
C GLN A 118 15.82 -10.70 -13.58
N LYS A 119 14.57 -11.08 -13.31
CA LYS A 119 13.41 -10.18 -13.30
C LYS A 119 13.64 -8.99 -12.38
N TYR A 120 14.09 -9.20 -11.15
CA TYR A 120 14.36 -8.11 -10.22
C TYR A 120 15.58 -7.28 -10.60
N ARG A 121 16.62 -7.89 -11.18
CA ARG A 121 17.85 -7.19 -11.57
C ARG A 121 17.66 -6.30 -12.80
N ILE A 122 16.96 -6.78 -13.81
CA ILE A 122 16.90 -6.15 -15.15
C ILE A 122 15.51 -5.58 -15.44
N PHE A 123 14.45 -6.37 -15.27
CA PHE A 123 13.12 -6.00 -15.70
C PHE A 123 12.51 -4.90 -14.82
N ILE A 124 12.67 -4.99 -13.50
CA ILE A 124 12.12 -3.97 -12.58
C ILE A 124 12.70 -2.58 -12.86
N PRO A 125 14.02 -2.38 -13.01
CA PRO A 125 14.56 -1.09 -13.44
C PRO A 125 14.01 -0.57 -14.76
N LEU A 126 13.77 -1.45 -15.75
CA LEU A 126 13.18 -1.04 -17.03
C LEU A 126 11.77 -0.47 -16.88
N ILE A 127 10.98 -1.01 -15.92
CA ILE A 127 9.62 -0.51 -15.66
C ILE A 127 9.67 0.82 -14.90
N PHE A 128 10.47 0.90 -13.84
CA PHE A 128 10.40 2.00 -12.88
C PHE A 128 11.41 3.13 -13.14
N ALA A 129 12.56 2.86 -13.74
CA ALA A 129 13.52 3.91 -14.04
C ALA A 129 13.13 4.67 -15.30
N ASP A 130 13.07 5.99 -15.22
CA ASP A 130 12.73 6.87 -16.35
C ASP A 130 13.93 7.18 -17.25
N GLY A 131 15.09 6.59 -16.95
CA GLY A 131 16.34 6.89 -17.63
C GLY A 131 16.90 8.27 -17.29
N PRO A 132 18.08 8.62 -17.83
CA PRO A 132 18.65 9.95 -17.65
C PRO A 132 17.69 11.01 -18.23
N PHE A 133 17.53 12.12 -17.52
CA PHE A 133 16.64 13.24 -17.88
C PHE A 133 15.18 12.86 -18.19
N HIS A 134 14.69 11.76 -17.61
CA HIS A 134 13.32 11.25 -17.85
C HIS A 134 12.99 10.94 -19.32
N LEU A 135 13.97 10.67 -20.15
CA LEU A 135 13.79 10.44 -21.58
C LEU A 135 12.89 9.24 -21.92
N LEU A 136 12.80 8.25 -21.02
CA LEU A 136 11.94 7.07 -21.20
C LEU A 136 10.50 7.29 -20.73
N ALA A 137 10.21 8.35 -19.97
CA ALA A 137 8.88 8.59 -19.40
C ALA A 137 7.77 8.70 -20.46
N PRO A 138 7.92 9.46 -21.57
CA PRO A 138 6.87 9.56 -22.59
C PRO A 138 6.63 8.23 -23.31
N LEU A 139 7.68 7.45 -23.57
CA LEU A 139 7.58 6.15 -24.22
C LEU A 139 6.81 5.14 -23.33
N LYS A 140 7.09 5.14 -22.03
CA LYS A 140 6.37 4.33 -21.06
C LYS A 140 4.91 4.74 -20.94
N ARG A 141 4.61 6.03 -20.91
CA ARG A 141 3.22 6.52 -20.87
C ARG A 141 2.42 6.00 -22.06
N LEU A 142 2.99 5.99 -23.26
CA LEU A 142 2.35 5.43 -24.45
C LEU A 142 2.14 3.91 -24.35
N ALA A 143 3.12 3.18 -23.84
CA ALA A 143 3.01 1.73 -23.66
C ALA A 143 1.94 1.36 -22.63
N PHE A 144 1.94 2.03 -21.46
CA PHE A 144 0.95 1.78 -20.42
C PHE A 144 -0.46 2.25 -20.78
N TRP A 145 -0.58 3.32 -21.59
CA TRP A 145 -1.87 3.77 -22.11
C TRP A 145 -2.54 2.74 -23.04
N LYS A 146 -1.75 2.02 -23.83
CA LYS A 146 -2.26 0.91 -24.66
C LYS A 146 -2.72 -0.28 -23.80
N ILE A 147 -1.98 -0.62 -22.74
CA ILE A 147 -2.33 -1.72 -21.84
C ILE A 147 -3.62 -1.41 -21.05
N GLY A 148 -3.78 -0.18 -20.56
CA GLY A 148 -4.99 0.24 -19.85
C GLY A 148 -6.26 0.25 -20.70
N ARG A 149 -6.16 0.38 -22.03
CA ARG A 149 -7.31 0.29 -22.94
C ARG A 149 -7.70 -1.13 -23.34
N ALA A 150 -6.84 -2.12 -23.10
CA ALA A 150 -7.14 -3.51 -23.45
C ALA A 150 -8.01 -4.22 -22.40
N HIS A 151 -8.34 -3.58 -21.30
CA HIS A 151 -9.10 -4.13 -20.17
C HIS A 151 -10.37 -3.34 -19.81
N VAL A 152 -10.87 -2.49 -20.73
CA VAL A 152 -12.18 -1.81 -20.57
C VAL A 152 -13.16 -2.36 -21.60
#